data_99b02411b047f6095f9aa040d3247536
#
_entry.id   99b02411b047f6095f9aa040d3247536
#
_cell.length_a   1.000
_cell.length_b   1.000
_cell.length_c   1.000
_cell.angle_alpha   90.00
_cell.angle_beta   90.00
_cell.angle_gamma   90.00
#
_symmetry.space_group_name_H-M   'P 1'
#
loop_
_entity.id
_entity.type
_entity.pdbx_description
1 polymer ?
#
loop_
_entity_poly.entity_id
_entity_poly.type
_entity_poly.pdbx_seq_one_letter_code
_entity_poly.pdbx_strand_id
1 'polypeptide(L)'
;GDVYKRQLLYLTPLGDGQYDAAWYGSDREYWADYFDLGRNYAALRCSLAGQSSYLDKSLDFGQGIRILHQDPWEMLITFLISQRKSIPAIRTAVEHLARCCGEPLSAEGDEVFLFPTPQQLCGLSEAQLMGCGLGYRTRYIQNAAAQASSGTLDLGALAALPDDALFSRLLELDGVGKKVANCVCLFGYGRTAMAPIDAVSYTHLTLPTIR
;
A
#
# COMPACT_ATOMS: atom_id res chain seq x y z
N GLY A 1 -10.44 14.68 14.53
CA GLY A 1 -9.35 13.83 14.76
C GLY A 1 -9.67 12.44 14.25
N ASP A 2 -9.24 12.15 13.01
CA ASP A 2 -9.46 10.81 12.46
C ASP A 2 -8.48 9.86 13.13
N VAL A 3 -9.04 9.01 13.96
CA VAL A 3 -8.34 7.86 14.53
C VAL A 3 -7.97 6.97 13.34
N TYR A 4 -6.68 6.75 13.13
CA TYR A 4 -6.20 5.70 12.22
C TYR A 4 -6.95 4.43 12.57
N LYS A 5 -7.65 3.88 11.60
CA LYS A 5 -8.71 2.91 11.85
C LYS A 5 -8.07 1.63 12.38
N ARG A 6 -8.40 1.25 13.61
CA ARG A 6 -8.07 -0.05 14.20
C ARG A 6 -8.81 -1.12 13.42
N GLN A 7 -8.15 -1.77 12.48
CA GLN A 7 -8.82 -2.67 11.54
C GLN A 7 -8.07 -3.97 11.43
N LEU A 8 -8.80 -5.06 11.62
CA LEU A 8 -8.31 -6.41 11.45
C LEU A 8 -9.39 -7.21 10.74
N LEU A 9 -9.00 -7.99 9.76
CA LEU A 9 -9.88 -8.90 9.03
C LEU A 9 -9.28 -10.30 9.04
N TYR A 10 -10.09 -11.26 9.47
CA TYR A 10 -9.84 -12.68 9.27
C TYR A 10 -10.69 -13.19 8.13
N LEU A 11 -10.08 -13.94 7.21
CA LEU A 11 -10.75 -14.60 6.10
C LEU A 11 -10.53 -16.09 6.20
N THR A 12 -11.62 -16.85 6.39
CA THR A 12 -11.60 -18.30 6.44
C THR A 12 -12.22 -18.86 5.16
N PRO A 13 -11.50 -19.61 4.33
CA PRO A 13 -12.06 -20.18 3.11
C PRO A 13 -13.11 -21.24 3.43
N LEU A 14 -14.28 -21.14 2.80
CA LEU A 14 -15.40 -22.09 2.90
C LEU A 14 -15.45 -23.06 1.72
N GLY A 15 -14.63 -22.88 0.71
CA GLY A 15 -14.70 -23.57 -0.59
C GLY A 15 -15.48 -22.79 -1.64
N ASP A 16 -15.39 -23.21 -2.90
CA ASP A 16 -16.09 -22.64 -4.05
C ASP A 16 -15.94 -21.11 -4.20
N GLY A 17 -14.78 -20.57 -3.78
CA GLY A 17 -14.49 -19.13 -3.83
C GLY A 17 -15.22 -18.30 -2.77
N GLN A 18 -15.87 -18.96 -1.80
CA GLN A 18 -16.52 -18.30 -0.68
C GLN A 18 -15.59 -18.21 0.53
N TYR A 19 -15.74 -17.14 1.29
CA TYR A 19 -14.98 -16.89 2.52
C TYR A 19 -15.93 -16.44 3.62
N ASP A 20 -15.73 -16.97 4.81
CA ASP A 20 -16.25 -16.35 6.02
C ASP A 20 -15.32 -15.21 6.43
N ALA A 21 -15.90 -14.08 6.85
CA ALA A 21 -15.14 -12.86 7.15
C ALA A 21 -15.53 -12.34 8.53
N ALA A 22 -14.55 -12.31 9.44
CA ALA A 22 -14.66 -11.66 10.74
C ALA A 22 -13.79 -10.40 10.77
N TRP A 23 -14.35 -9.26 11.16
CA TRP A 23 -13.63 -7.98 11.20
C TRP A 23 -13.81 -7.27 12.54
N TYR A 24 -12.79 -6.46 12.88
CA TYR A 24 -12.70 -5.69 14.10
C TYR A 24 -12.32 -4.24 13.75
N GLY A 25 -12.95 -3.29 14.41
CA GLY A 25 -12.66 -1.86 14.28
C GLY A 25 -13.07 -1.21 12.96
N SER A 26 -13.85 -1.90 12.13
CA SER A 26 -14.37 -1.41 10.84
C SER A 26 -15.73 -2.03 10.56
N ASP A 27 -16.33 -1.67 9.43
CA ASP A 27 -17.56 -2.22 8.93
C ASP A 27 -17.38 -2.96 7.59
N ARG A 28 -18.46 -3.51 7.08
CA ARG A 28 -18.46 -4.23 5.80
C ARG A 28 -18.14 -3.31 4.62
N GLU A 29 -18.64 -2.07 4.65
CA GLU A 29 -18.42 -1.09 3.58
C GLU A 29 -16.93 -0.76 3.44
N TYR A 30 -16.23 -0.61 4.55
CA TYR A 30 -14.78 -0.40 4.53
C TYR A 30 -14.05 -1.53 3.80
N TRP A 31 -14.36 -2.79 4.13
CA TRP A 31 -13.70 -3.92 3.48
C TRP A 31 -14.14 -4.12 2.03
N ALA A 32 -15.37 -3.74 1.69
CA ALA A 32 -15.84 -3.73 0.31
C ALA A 32 -15.06 -2.71 -0.54
N ASP A 33 -14.77 -1.54 0.01
CA ASP A 33 -13.90 -0.54 -0.63
C ASP A 33 -12.45 -1.02 -0.68
N TYR A 34 -11.89 -1.53 0.42
CA TYR A 34 -10.53 -2.05 0.49
C TYR A 34 -10.24 -3.09 -0.61
N PHE A 35 -11.17 -4.02 -0.87
CA PHE A 35 -11.08 -5.01 -1.92
C PHE A 35 -11.58 -4.54 -3.29
N ASP A 36 -11.95 -3.29 -3.44
CA ASP A 36 -12.51 -2.70 -4.67
C ASP A 36 -13.69 -3.55 -5.22
N LEU A 37 -14.60 -4.00 -4.34
CA LEU A 37 -15.71 -4.87 -4.72
C LEU A 37 -16.77 -4.14 -5.57
N GLY A 38 -16.83 -2.82 -5.49
CA GLY A 38 -17.76 -2.01 -6.28
C GLY A 38 -17.40 -1.92 -7.77
N ARG A 39 -16.13 -2.17 -8.14
CA ARG A 39 -15.67 -2.05 -9.53
C ARG A 39 -16.07 -3.27 -10.35
N ASN A 40 -16.65 -3.03 -11.52
CA ASN A 40 -16.98 -4.08 -12.47
C ASN A 40 -15.78 -4.53 -13.30
N TYR A 41 -14.96 -5.40 -12.74
CA TYR A 41 -13.78 -5.96 -13.42
C TYR A 41 -14.14 -6.80 -14.64
N ALA A 42 -15.33 -7.42 -14.68
CA ALA A 42 -15.78 -8.17 -15.85
C ALA A 42 -16.00 -7.24 -17.06
N ALA A 43 -16.67 -6.11 -16.86
CA ALA A 43 -16.86 -5.11 -17.92
C ALA A 43 -15.51 -4.54 -18.39
N LEU A 44 -14.59 -4.25 -17.47
CA LEU A 44 -13.24 -3.80 -17.81
C LEU A 44 -12.49 -4.84 -18.67
N ARG A 45 -12.55 -6.11 -18.30
CA ARG A 45 -11.96 -7.21 -19.09
C ARG A 45 -12.56 -7.32 -20.47
N CYS A 46 -13.89 -7.26 -20.59
CA CYS A 46 -14.58 -7.28 -21.87
C CYS A 46 -14.17 -6.13 -22.79
N SER A 47 -13.94 -4.92 -22.24
CA SER A 47 -13.51 -3.76 -23.04
C SER A 47 -12.09 -3.86 -23.57
N LEU A 48 -11.24 -4.69 -22.96
CA LEU A 48 -9.85 -4.89 -23.33
C LEU A 48 -9.64 -6.13 -24.21
N ALA A 49 -10.56 -7.08 -24.20
CA ALA A 49 -10.47 -8.32 -24.94
C ALA A 49 -10.43 -8.08 -26.46
N GLY A 50 -9.64 -8.88 -27.17
CA GLY A 50 -9.50 -8.82 -28.63
C GLY A 50 -8.57 -7.72 -29.15
N GLN A 51 -7.98 -6.90 -28.30
CA GLN A 51 -7.05 -5.85 -28.74
C GLN A 51 -5.68 -6.42 -29.14
N SER A 52 -5.20 -7.46 -28.48
CA SER A 52 -4.00 -8.21 -28.87
C SER A 52 -3.95 -9.56 -28.17
N SER A 53 -3.28 -10.55 -28.80
CA SER A 53 -3.08 -11.88 -28.21
C SER A 53 -2.30 -11.85 -26.89
N TYR A 54 -1.42 -10.89 -26.71
CA TYR A 54 -0.69 -10.69 -25.44
C TYR A 54 -1.64 -10.23 -24.33
N LEU A 55 -2.48 -9.25 -24.64
CA LEU A 55 -3.46 -8.72 -23.67
C LEU A 55 -4.50 -9.77 -23.30
N ASP A 56 -4.99 -10.55 -24.28
CA ASP A 56 -5.95 -11.64 -24.02
C ASP A 56 -5.37 -12.67 -23.04
N LYS A 57 -4.12 -13.12 -23.26
CA LYS A 57 -3.43 -14.02 -22.33
C LYS A 57 -3.24 -13.39 -20.93
N SER A 58 -2.94 -12.10 -20.87
CA SER A 58 -2.79 -11.38 -19.61
C SER A 58 -4.12 -11.27 -18.86
N LEU A 59 -5.21 -11.04 -19.57
CA LEU A 59 -6.56 -11.02 -19.01
C LEU A 59 -6.96 -12.39 -18.45
N ASP A 60 -6.61 -13.47 -19.13
CA ASP A 60 -6.89 -14.84 -18.66
C ASP A 60 -6.07 -15.17 -17.41
N PHE A 61 -4.78 -14.86 -17.41
CA PHE A 61 -3.91 -15.09 -16.27
C PHE A 61 -4.30 -14.24 -15.05
N GLY A 62 -4.70 -12.99 -15.28
CA GLY A 62 -5.04 -12.02 -14.23
C GLY A 62 -6.47 -12.14 -13.68
N GLN A 63 -7.18 -13.27 -13.90
CA GLN A 63 -8.53 -13.45 -13.37
C GLN A 63 -8.55 -13.41 -11.85
N GLY A 64 -9.49 -12.64 -11.30
CA GLY A 64 -9.65 -12.49 -9.85
C GLY A 64 -8.68 -11.51 -9.18
N ILE A 65 -7.65 -11.01 -9.88
CA ILE A 65 -6.78 -9.97 -9.34
C ILE A 65 -7.57 -8.67 -9.20
N ARG A 66 -7.43 -8.02 -8.03
CA ARG A 66 -8.00 -6.71 -7.72
C ARG A 66 -6.91 -5.78 -7.20
N ILE A 67 -7.07 -4.49 -7.42
CA ILE A 67 -6.20 -3.47 -6.84
C ILE A 67 -6.82 -3.07 -5.50
N LEU A 68 -6.08 -3.31 -4.42
CA LEU A 68 -6.55 -2.97 -3.08
C LEU A 68 -6.46 -1.47 -2.84
N HIS A 69 -7.47 -0.90 -2.17
CA HIS A 69 -7.47 0.47 -1.67
C HIS A 69 -6.97 0.47 -0.23
N GLN A 70 -5.73 0.83 -0.03
CA GLN A 70 -5.07 0.77 1.26
C GLN A 70 -4.92 2.18 1.85
N ASP A 71 -4.60 2.26 3.13
CA ASP A 71 -4.37 3.56 3.79
C ASP A 71 -3.17 4.30 3.17
N PRO A 72 -3.30 5.58 2.78
CA PRO A 72 -2.22 6.34 2.14
C PRO A 72 -0.96 6.47 3.01
N TRP A 73 -1.11 6.58 4.34
CA TRP A 73 0.03 6.65 5.25
C TRP A 73 0.78 5.33 5.32
N GLU A 74 0.06 4.24 5.49
CA GLU A 74 0.64 2.90 5.49
C GLU A 74 1.36 2.61 4.18
N MET A 75 0.76 2.97 3.04
CA MET A 75 1.37 2.80 1.72
C MET A 75 2.64 3.63 1.57
N LEU A 76 2.62 4.90 1.99
CA LEU A 76 3.81 5.75 1.93
C LEU A 76 4.98 5.13 2.68
N ILE A 77 4.77 4.76 3.94
CA ILE A 77 5.83 4.19 4.78
C ILE A 77 6.28 2.82 4.28
N THR A 78 5.34 1.95 3.91
CA THR A 78 5.66 0.60 3.41
C THR A 78 6.44 0.68 2.10
N PHE A 79 6.10 1.57 1.17
CA PHE A 79 6.86 1.74 -0.07
C PHE A 79 8.21 2.44 0.14
N LEU A 80 8.35 3.31 1.13
CA LEU A 80 9.69 3.78 1.56
C LEU A 80 10.54 2.63 2.09
N ILE A 81 9.97 1.73 2.89
CA ILE A 81 10.65 0.52 3.40
C ILE A 81 11.02 -0.43 2.27
N SER A 82 10.19 -0.56 1.26
CA SER A 82 10.33 -1.55 0.18
C SER A 82 11.56 -1.37 -0.72
N GLN A 83 12.15 -0.19 -0.75
CA GLN A 83 13.26 0.13 -1.63
C GLN A 83 14.43 -0.84 -1.44
N ARG A 84 14.85 -1.53 -2.51
CA ARG A 84 15.94 -2.52 -2.50
C ARG A 84 15.82 -3.60 -1.42
N LYS A 85 14.60 -4.03 -1.13
CA LYS A 85 14.33 -5.12 -0.18
C LYS A 85 13.51 -6.22 -0.85
N SER A 86 13.71 -7.46 -0.41
CA SER A 86 12.81 -8.57 -0.76
C SER A 86 11.49 -8.47 0.01
N ILE A 87 10.43 -9.07 -0.53
CA ILE A 87 9.11 -9.08 0.11
C ILE A 87 9.15 -9.60 1.57
N PRO A 88 9.84 -10.72 1.89
CA PRO A 88 9.97 -11.15 3.27
C PRO A 88 10.64 -10.11 4.18
N ALA A 89 11.70 -9.44 3.69
CA ALA A 89 12.40 -8.42 4.46
C ALA A 89 11.56 -7.15 4.67
N ILE A 90 10.68 -6.82 3.72
CA ILE A 90 9.71 -5.72 3.87
C ILE A 90 8.72 -6.06 4.98
N ARG A 91 8.11 -7.26 4.90
CA ARG A 91 7.16 -7.75 5.88
C ARG A 91 7.75 -7.72 7.30
N THR A 92 8.94 -8.30 7.48
CA THR A 92 9.63 -8.30 8.78
C THR A 92 9.87 -6.88 9.31
N ALA A 93 10.31 -5.94 8.44
CA ALA A 93 10.54 -4.56 8.86
C ALA A 93 9.24 -3.84 9.27
N VAL A 94 8.15 -4.04 8.54
CA VAL A 94 6.83 -3.49 8.87
C VAL A 94 6.31 -4.08 10.19
N GLU A 95 6.42 -5.39 10.39
CA GLU A 95 6.02 -6.05 11.63
C GLU A 95 6.85 -5.56 12.84
N HIS A 96 8.17 -5.40 12.67
CA HIS A 96 9.01 -4.84 13.73
C HIS A 96 8.62 -3.41 14.07
N LEU A 97 8.33 -2.59 13.06
CA LEU A 97 7.90 -1.22 13.26
C LEU A 97 6.56 -1.15 14.02
N ALA A 98 5.59 -1.98 13.61
CA ALA A 98 4.30 -2.08 14.29
C ALA A 98 4.46 -2.52 15.75
N ARG A 99 5.28 -3.54 16.03
CA ARG A 99 5.56 -4.00 17.40
C ARG A 99 6.30 -2.96 18.25
N CYS A 100 7.12 -2.12 17.62
CA CYS A 100 7.93 -1.14 18.33
C CYS A 100 7.10 0.03 18.88
N CYS A 101 6.08 0.48 18.17
CA CYS A 101 5.30 1.65 18.56
C CYS A 101 3.82 1.63 18.16
N GLY A 102 3.37 0.61 17.43
CA GLY A 102 1.95 0.44 17.11
C GLY A 102 1.13 0.02 18.33
N GLU A 103 -0.16 0.28 18.29
CA GLU A 103 -1.06 -0.14 19.37
C GLU A 103 -1.37 -1.63 19.29
N PRO A 104 -1.35 -2.36 20.41
CA PRO A 104 -1.76 -3.76 20.42
C PRO A 104 -3.28 -3.87 20.24
N LEU A 105 -3.69 -4.86 19.46
CA LEU A 105 -5.07 -5.27 19.28
C LEU A 105 -5.18 -6.77 19.55
N SER A 106 -6.01 -7.16 20.52
CA SER A 106 -6.31 -8.56 20.79
C SER A 106 -7.60 -8.95 20.09
N ALA A 107 -7.53 -9.98 19.25
CA ALA A 107 -8.67 -10.54 18.54
C ALA A 107 -8.51 -12.05 18.36
N GLU A 108 -9.54 -12.83 18.66
CA GLU A 108 -9.57 -14.30 18.54
C GLU A 108 -8.43 -15.05 19.27
N GLY A 109 -7.84 -14.42 20.29
CA GLY A 109 -6.72 -15.00 21.05
C GLY A 109 -5.34 -14.65 20.50
N ASP A 110 -5.28 -13.95 19.37
CA ASP A 110 -4.04 -13.42 18.82
C ASP A 110 -3.80 -11.98 19.29
N GLU A 111 -2.54 -11.64 19.56
CA GLU A 111 -2.09 -10.27 19.76
C GLU A 111 -1.43 -9.78 18.47
N VAL A 112 -2.05 -8.80 17.81
CA VAL A 112 -1.52 -8.13 16.64
C VAL A 112 -1.23 -6.67 16.97
N PHE A 113 -0.31 -6.06 16.23
CA PHE A 113 0.03 -4.65 16.39
C PHE A 113 -0.42 -3.88 15.17
N LEU A 114 -1.16 -2.79 15.40
CA LEU A 114 -1.63 -1.91 14.34
C LEU A 114 -0.47 -1.15 13.73
N PHE A 115 -0.63 -0.73 12.48
CA PHE A 115 0.37 0.11 11.84
C PHE A 115 0.49 1.45 12.59
N PRO A 116 1.71 1.93 12.90
CA PRO A 116 1.90 3.10 13.75
C PRO A 116 1.49 4.40 13.06
N THR A 117 0.88 5.29 13.83
CA THR A 117 0.55 6.64 13.41
C THR A 117 1.80 7.50 13.20
N PRO A 118 1.71 8.62 12.46
CA PRO A 118 2.81 9.58 12.36
C PRO A 118 3.37 10.02 13.71
N GLN A 119 2.49 10.29 14.68
CA GLN A 119 2.86 10.73 16.02
C GLN A 119 3.65 9.66 16.78
N GLN A 120 3.22 8.40 16.69
CA GLN A 120 3.92 7.27 17.30
C GLN A 120 5.32 7.08 16.69
N LEU A 121 5.46 7.21 15.36
CA LEU A 121 6.76 7.14 14.70
C LEU A 121 7.69 8.29 15.10
N CYS A 122 7.17 9.51 15.25
CA CYS A 122 7.94 10.65 15.74
C CYS A 122 8.49 10.44 17.15
N GLY A 123 7.84 9.62 17.96
CA GLY A 123 8.28 9.30 19.32
C GLY A 123 9.47 8.36 19.39
N LEU A 124 9.85 7.71 18.28
CA LEU A 124 10.97 6.77 18.23
C LEU A 124 12.30 7.47 17.99
N SER A 125 13.33 7.04 18.73
CA SER A 125 14.71 7.41 18.46
C SER A 125 15.22 6.77 17.16
N GLU A 126 16.24 7.36 16.55
CA GLU A 126 16.93 6.80 15.40
C GLU A 126 17.40 5.36 15.64
N ALA A 127 17.93 5.07 16.82
CA ALA A 127 18.40 3.73 17.19
C ALA A 127 17.27 2.69 17.19
N GLN A 128 16.07 3.05 17.69
CA GLN A 128 14.90 2.18 17.67
C GLN A 128 14.43 1.89 16.22
N LEU A 129 14.36 2.92 15.38
CA LEU A 129 14.01 2.78 13.97
C LEU A 129 15.05 1.94 13.20
N MET A 130 16.35 2.13 13.48
CA MET A 130 17.40 1.30 12.92
C MET A 130 17.23 -0.17 13.33
N GLY A 131 16.85 -0.43 14.58
CA GLY A 131 16.54 -1.77 15.11
C GLY A 131 15.39 -2.46 14.38
N CYS A 132 14.47 -1.72 13.78
CA CYS A 132 13.41 -2.27 12.92
C CYS A 132 13.90 -2.72 11.52
N GLY A 133 15.20 -2.64 11.26
CA GLY A 133 15.79 -3.06 9.99
C GLY A 133 15.57 -2.07 8.85
N LEU A 134 15.35 -0.79 9.14
CA LEU A 134 15.07 0.25 8.15
C LEU A 134 16.33 0.74 7.41
N GLY A 135 17.50 0.69 8.07
CA GLY A 135 18.77 1.13 7.50
C GLY A 135 18.71 2.60 7.07
N TYR A 136 19.25 2.95 5.91
CA TYR A 136 19.28 4.34 5.39
C TYR A 136 17.89 4.97 5.23
N ARG A 137 16.82 4.18 5.23
CA ARG A 137 15.43 4.64 5.07
C ARG A 137 14.89 5.28 6.34
N THR A 138 15.55 5.06 7.48
CA THR A 138 15.21 5.67 8.78
C THR A 138 14.98 7.16 8.63
N ARG A 139 15.88 7.88 7.96
CA ARG A 139 15.74 9.33 7.73
C ARG A 139 14.51 9.68 6.93
N TYR A 140 14.18 8.93 5.89
CA TYR A 140 12.99 9.19 5.07
C TYR A 140 11.70 9.01 5.87
N ILE A 141 11.64 7.95 6.67
CA ILE A 141 10.48 7.65 7.52
C ILE A 141 10.32 8.70 8.62
N GLN A 142 11.43 9.13 9.26
CA GLN A 142 11.38 10.21 10.26
C GLN A 142 10.90 11.53 9.66
N ASN A 143 11.39 11.91 8.48
CA ASN A 143 10.97 13.13 7.81
C ASN A 143 9.48 13.08 7.39
N ALA A 144 9.02 11.95 6.84
CA ALA A 144 7.62 11.77 6.50
C ALA A 144 6.73 11.83 7.75
N ALA A 145 7.14 11.17 8.84
CA ALA A 145 6.41 11.19 10.11
C ALA A 145 6.34 12.59 10.72
N ALA A 146 7.45 13.33 10.71
CA ALA A 146 7.48 14.71 11.19
C ALA A 146 6.56 15.64 10.39
N GLN A 147 6.57 15.54 9.06
CA GLN A 147 5.69 16.33 8.18
C GLN A 147 4.21 15.98 8.38
N ALA A 148 3.89 14.69 8.48
CA ALA A 148 2.50 14.26 8.70
C ALA A 148 2.02 14.63 10.12
N SER A 149 2.87 14.49 11.13
CA SER A 149 2.55 14.84 12.52
C SER A 149 2.35 16.35 12.73
N SER A 150 3.10 17.18 12.01
CA SER A 150 2.98 18.65 12.06
C SER A 150 1.83 19.20 11.21
N GLY A 151 1.19 18.38 10.36
CA GLY A 151 0.18 18.81 9.41
C GLY A 151 0.74 19.44 8.11
N THR A 152 2.07 19.51 7.96
CA THR A 152 2.70 19.96 6.70
C THR A 152 2.42 19.00 5.55
N LEU A 153 2.31 17.71 5.85
CA LEU A 153 1.85 16.66 4.95
C LEU A 153 0.45 16.22 5.41
N ASP A 154 -0.59 16.76 4.77
CA ASP A 154 -1.97 16.35 4.98
C ASP A 154 -2.36 15.35 3.88
N LEU A 155 -2.25 14.06 4.21
CA LEU A 155 -2.58 12.96 3.29
C LEU A 155 -4.07 12.94 2.92
N GLY A 156 -4.95 13.42 3.81
CA GLY A 156 -6.37 13.54 3.51
C GLY A 156 -6.64 14.61 2.46
N ALA A 157 -6.01 15.79 2.60
CA ALA A 157 -6.13 16.87 1.61
C ALA A 157 -5.55 16.48 0.25
N LEU A 158 -4.51 15.64 0.23
CA LEU A 158 -3.94 15.14 -1.03
C LEU A 158 -4.93 14.31 -1.86
N ALA A 159 -5.90 13.66 -1.23
CA ALA A 159 -6.91 12.88 -1.93
C ALA A 159 -7.79 13.72 -2.87
N ALA A 160 -7.95 15.02 -2.61
CA ALA A 160 -8.72 15.94 -3.42
C ALA A 160 -7.95 16.48 -4.64
N LEU A 161 -6.65 16.26 -4.74
CA LEU A 161 -5.83 16.76 -5.83
C LEU A 161 -6.03 15.97 -7.13
N PRO A 162 -5.92 16.62 -8.30
CA PRO A 162 -5.76 15.92 -9.58
C PRO A 162 -4.51 15.02 -9.57
N ASP A 163 -4.52 13.98 -10.41
CA ASP A 163 -3.46 12.95 -10.45
C ASP A 163 -2.04 13.53 -10.56
N ASP A 164 -1.82 14.46 -11.49
CA ASP A 164 -0.51 15.08 -11.70
C ASP A 164 -0.05 15.91 -10.50
N ALA A 165 -0.97 16.61 -9.85
CA ALA A 165 -0.68 17.41 -8.66
C ALA A 165 -0.37 16.51 -7.46
N LEU A 166 -1.16 15.45 -7.25
CA LEU A 166 -0.91 14.43 -6.23
C LEU A 166 0.47 13.79 -6.43
N PHE A 167 0.76 13.34 -7.65
CA PHE A 167 2.04 12.73 -7.99
C PHE A 167 3.22 13.68 -7.72
N SER A 168 3.11 14.93 -8.17
CA SER A 168 4.14 15.95 -7.96
C SER A 168 4.37 16.23 -6.48
N ARG A 169 3.30 16.31 -5.70
CA ARG A 169 3.37 16.55 -4.26
C ARG A 169 4.05 15.38 -3.52
N LEU A 170 3.79 14.15 -3.93
CA LEU A 170 4.47 12.97 -3.37
C LEU A 170 5.97 12.95 -3.70
N LEU A 171 6.38 13.42 -4.88
CA LEU A 171 7.79 13.50 -5.27
C LEU A 171 8.61 14.50 -4.44
N GLU A 172 7.98 15.44 -3.75
CA GLU A 172 8.67 16.39 -2.87
C GLU A 172 9.13 15.75 -1.56
N LEU A 173 8.61 14.55 -1.23
CA LEU A 173 8.97 13.85 -0.01
C LEU A 173 10.33 13.16 -0.14
N ASP A 174 11.13 13.25 0.91
CA ASP A 174 12.43 12.61 0.98
C ASP A 174 12.33 11.09 0.75
N GLY A 175 13.11 10.59 -0.21
CA GLY A 175 13.15 9.17 -0.56
C GLY A 175 12.00 8.70 -1.48
N VAL A 176 11.07 9.56 -1.83
CA VAL A 176 9.99 9.23 -2.76
C VAL A 176 10.42 9.52 -4.20
N GLY A 177 10.76 8.47 -4.94
CA GLY A 177 10.98 8.54 -6.38
C GLY A 177 9.70 8.20 -7.17
N LYS A 178 9.78 8.28 -8.50
CA LYS A 178 8.63 8.03 -9.40
C LYS A 178 7.90 6.72 -9.13
N LYS A 179 8.65 5.62 -8.90
CA LYS A 179 8.04 4.30 -8.61
C LYS A 179 7.25 4.34 -7.30
N VAL A 180 7.82 4.90 -6.23
CA VAL A 180 7.15 4.99 -4.93
C VAL A 180 5.91 5.88 -5.03
N ALA A 181 6.02 7.06 -5.68
CA ALA A 181 4.89 7.95 -5.89
C ALA A 181 3.74 7.25 -6.64
N ASN A 182 4.04 6.55 -7.75
CA ASN A 182 3.03 5.78 -8.48
C ASN A 182 2.39 4.68 -7.63
N CYS A 183 3.16 3.97 -6.80
CA CYS A 183 2.62 2.97 -5.89
C CYS A 183 1.67 3.60 -4.86
N VAL A 184 2.05 4.71 -4.26
CA VAL A 184 1.19 5.41 -3.28
C VAL A 184 -0.06 5.95 -3.96
N CYS A 185 0.04 6.55 -5.14
CA CYS A 185 -1.11 7.01 -5.93
C CYS A 185 -2.08 5.85 -6.23
N LEU A 186 -1.54 4.71 -6.68
CA LEU A 186 -2.36 3.57 -7.08
C LEU A 186 -3.03 2.90 -5.87
N PHE A 187 -2.24 2.50 -4.87
CA PHE A 187 -2.73 1.68 -3.77
C PHE A 187 -3.29 2.49 -2.60
N GLY A 188 -2.78 3.70 -2.37
CA GLY A 188 -3.26 4.57 -1.29
C GLY A 188 -4.40 5.49 -1.70
N TYR A 189 -4.45 5.89 -2.97
CA TYR A 189 -5.47 6.84 -3.44
C TYR A 189 -6.35 6.30 -4.57
N GLY A 190 -6.20 5.03 -4.95
CA GLY A 190 -7.03 4.39 -6.00
C GLY A 190 -6.85 4.99 -7.40
N ARG A 191 -5.70 5.66 -7.69
CA ARG A 191 -5.44 6.34 -8.97
C ARG A 191 -5.00 5.34 -10.03
N THR A 192 -5.95 4.68 -10.69
CA THR A 192 -5.70 3.59 -11.64
C THR A 192 -4.99 4.00 -12.93
N ALA A 193 -4.87 5.30 -13.22
CA ALA A 193 -4.04 5.82 -14.30
C ALA A 193 -2.53 5.80 -13.97
N MET A 194 -2.17 5.59 -12.69
CA MET A 194 -0.79 5.58 -12.23
C MET A 194 -0.20 4.17 -12.26
N ALA A 195 0.79 3.94 -13.14
CA ALA A 195 1.44 2.65 -13.30
C ALA A 195 2.80 2.62 -12.59
N PRO A 196 2.99 1.78 -11.55
CA PRO A 196 4.26 1.68 -10.84
C PRO A 196 5.28 0.83 -11.63
N ILE A 197 5.89 1.42 -12.64
CA ILE A 197 6.92 0.77 -13.46
C ILE A 197 8.27 0.88 -12.75
N ASP A 198 8.96 -0.24 -12.60
CA ASP A 198 10.33 -0.32 -12.09
C ASP A 198 11.29 -0.89 -13.15
N ALA A 199 12.58 -1.04 -12.77
CA ALA A 199 13.60 -1.56 -13.67
C ALA A 199 13.28 -2.98 -14.19
N VAL A 200 12.65 -3.83 -13.36
CA VAL A 200 12.26 -5.18 -13.75
C VAL A 200 11.12 -5.13 -14.76
N SER A 201 10.09 -4.35 -14.49
CA SER A 201 8.97 -4.13 -15.43
C SER A 201 9.46 -3.56 -16.76
N TYR A 202 10.36 -2.57 -16.71
CA TYR A 202 10.95 -1.97 -17.91
C TYR A 202 11.72 -3.02 -18.73
N THR A 203 12.55 -3.83 -18.07
CA THR A 203 13.32 -4.88 -18.73
C THR A 203 12.42 -5.90 -19.43
N HIS A 204 11.36 -6.36 -18.77
CA HIS A 204 10.46 -7.36 -19.34
C HIS A 204 9.53 -6.82 -20.44
N LEU A 205 9.16 -5.54 -20.38
CA LEU A 205 8.23 -4.93 -21.33
C LEU A 205 8.91 -4.34 -22.57
N THR A 206 10.19 -3.91 -22.45
CA THR A 206 10.83 -3.09 -23.48
C THR A 206 12.02 -3.76 -24.16
N LEU A 207 12.62 -4.82 -23.60
CA LEU A 207 13.67 -5.53 -24.29
C LEU A 207 13.08 -6.33 -25.46
N PRO A 208 13.64 -6.17 -26.68
CA PRO A 208 13.29 -7.06 -27.78
C PRO A 208 13.69 -8.49 -27.40
N THR A 209 12.77 -9.43 -27.57
CA THR A 209 13.07 -10.85 -27.46
C THR A 209 14.10 -11.17 -28.54
N ILE A 210 15.38 -11.23 -28.18
CA ILE A 210 16.40 -11.78 -29.06
C ILE A 210 16.06 -13.26 -29.18
N ARG A 211 15.59 -13.67 -30.35
CA ARG A 211 15.38 -15.08 -30.73
C ARG A 211 16.68 -15.67 -31.21
#